data_ff2b99ebdab07f46559dd08590498446
#
_entry.id   ff2b99ebdab07f46559dd08590498446
#
_cell.length_a   1.000
_cell.length_b   1.000
_cell.length_c   1.000
_cell.angle_alpha   90.00
_cell.angle_beta   90.00
_cell.angle_gamma   90.00
#
_symmetry.space_group_name_H-M   'P 1'
#
loop_
_entity.id
_entity.type
_entity.pdbx_description
1 polymer ?
#
loop_
_entity_poly.entity_id
_entity_poly.type
_entity_poly.pdbx_seq_one_letter_code
_entity_poly.pdbx_strand_id
1 'polypeptide(L)'
;MLRVAGACLILSASSLLGVQKSRQFTKRIEQLQELQRIVLLIQGEILYKNAALPEALRSSAGKVKVPFDSFLRQTAGRADAFDGVRFSDLFETEIKEQLKGTALTKEDKEEFARFGESLGYLDVEMQKNAMKLYLKELEQKIEYLQKEIPQKRKLYQSLGV
;
A
#
# COMPACT_ATOMS: atom_id res chain seq x y z
N MET A 1 -2.72 -18.65 44.44
CA MET A 1 -3.28 -19.20 43.18
C MET A 1 -3.87 -18.14 42.28
N LEU A 2 -4.72 -17.26 42.78
CA LEU A 2 -5.32 -16.17 41.95
C LEU A 2 -4.28 -15.21 41.37
N ARG A 3 -3.22 -14.87 42.10
CA ARG A 3 -2.13 -13.98 41.66
C ARG A 3 -1.30 -14.59 40.54
N VAL A 4 -1.07 -15.90 40.55
CA VAL A 4 -0.31 -16.62 39.51
C VAL A 4 -1.14 -16.74 38.24
N ALA A 5 -2.44 -17.00 38.35
CA ALA A 5 -3.37 -17.05 37.21
C ALA A 5 -3.49 -15.69 36.53
N GLY A 6 -3.54 -14.59 37.30
CA GLY A 6 -3.55 -13.23 36.77
C GLY A 6 -2.25 -12.87 36.02
N ALA A 7 -1.10 -13.25 36.57
CA ALA A 7 0.21 -13.04 35.93
C ALA A 7 0.34 -13.84 34.61
N CYS A 8 -0.13 -15.08 34.57
CA CYS A 8 -0.15 -15.89 33.34
C CYS A 8 -1.07 -15.32 32.27
N LEU A 9 -2.24 -14.78 32.66
CA LEU A 9 -3.16 -14.12 31.72
C LEU A 9 -2.57 -12.83 31.13
N ILE A 10 -1.89 -12.03 31.94
CA ILE A 10 -1.23 -10.80 31.47
C ILE A 10 -0.08 -11.12 30.51
N LEU A 11 0.73 -12.13 30.82
CA LEU A 11 1.85 -12.56 29.97
C LEU A 11 1.37 -13.14 28.63
N SER A 12 0.30 -13.94 28.65
CA SER A 12 -0.27 -14.50 27.41
C SER A 12 -0.92 -13.41 26.53
N ALA A 13 -1.62 -12.45 27.13
CA ALA A 13 -2.21 -11.34 26.39
C ALA A 13 -1.14 -10.44 25.77
N SER A 14 -0.04 -10.17 26.47
CA SER A 14 1.08 -9.37 25.96
C SER A 14 1.78 -10.04 24.77
N SER A 15 1.96 -11.37 24.84
CA SER A 15 2.58 -12.15 23.76
C SER A 15 1.73 -12.16 22.50
N LEU A 16 0.41 -12.29 22.62
CA LEU A 16 -0.51 -12.27 21.49
C LEU A 16 -0.52 -10.90 20.78
N LEU A 17 -0.52 -9.81 21.55
CA LEU A 17 -0.45 -8.45 21.00
C LEU A 17 0.88 -8.20 20.27
N GLY A 18 1.98 -8.70 20.78
CA GLY A 18 3.30 -8.60 20.14
C GLY A 18 3.36 -9.33 18.79
N VAL A 19 2.80 -10.54 18.72
CA VAL A 19 2.73 -11.33 17.49
C VAL A 19 1.82 -10.65 16.45
N GLN A 20 0.68 -10.11 16.87
CA GLN A 20 -0.23 -9.39 15.96
C GLN A 20 0.43 -8.15 15.37
N LYS A 21 1.12 -7.34 16.18
CA LYS A 21 1.86 -6.16 15.70
C LYS A 21 2.97 -6.54 14.72
N SER A 22 3.71 -7.62 15.00
CA SER A 22 4.77 -8.10 14.11
C SER A 22 4.23 -8.56 12.75
N ARG A 23 3.11 -9.29 12.76
CA ARG A 23 2.44 -9.73 11.52
C ARG A 23 1.92 -8.55 10.71
N GLN A 24 1.32 -7.56 11.37
CA GLN A 24 0.79 -6.37 10.72
C GLN A 24 1.91 -5.54 10.10
N PHE A 25 3.05 -5.43 10.77
CA PHE A 25 4.22 -4.75 10.25
C PHE A 25 4.80 -5.43 9.00
N THR A 26 4.94 -6.75 9.01
CA THR A 26 5.38 -7.53 7.85
C THR A 26 4.40 -7.38 6.69
N LYS A 27 3.10 -7.46 6.98
CA LYS A 27 2.04 -7.28 6.00
C LYS A 27 2.05 -5.88 5.37
N ARG A 28 2.35 -4.86 6.15
CA ARG A 28 2.52 -3.49 5.65
C ARG A 28 3.66 -3.42 4.61
N ILE A 29 4.81 -4.03 4.90
CA ILE A 29 5.94 -4.07 3.96
C ILE A 29 5.56 -4.77 2.67
N GLU A 30 4.90 -5.93 2.74
CA GLU A 30 4.41 -6.66 1.56
C GLU A 30 3.45 -5.80 0.74
N GLN A 31 2.58 -5.04 1.38
CA GLN A 31 1.63 -4.15 0.70
C GLN A 31 2.31 -2.92 0.08
N LEU A 32 3.33 -2.36 0.72
CA LEU A 32 4.15 -1.32 0.11
C LEU A 32 4.90 -1.83 -1.14
N GLN A 33 5.40 -3.06 -1.10
CA GLN A 33 5.99 -3.73 -2.26
C GLN A 33 4.94 -3.96 -3.36
N GLU A 34 3.71 -4.24 -2.99
CA GLU A 34 2.62 -4.36 -3.98
C GLU A 34 2.27 -3.01 -4.61
N LEU A 35 2.28 -1.90 -3.85
CA LEU A 35 2.17 -0.55 -4.42
C LEU A 35 3.30 -0.26 -5.42
N GLN A 36 4.53 -0.64 -5.08
CA GLN A 36 5.68 -0.51 -5.98
C GLN A 36 5.44 -1.29 -7.27
N ARG A 37 4.95 -2.51 -7.18
CA ARG A 37 4.57 -3.34 -8.33
C ARG A 37 3.49 -2.69 -9.19
N ILE A 38 2.45 -2.12 -8.56
CA ILE A 38 1.38 -1.39 -9.27
C ILE A 38 1.96 -0.25 -10.10
N VAL A 39 2.81 0.57 -9.50
CA VAL A 39 3.43 1.72 -10.21
C VAL A 39 4.26 1.25 -11.40
N LEU A 40 5.05 0.19 -11.23
CA LEU A 40 5.86 -0.38 -12.32
C LEU A 40 5.00 -0.94 -13.46
N LEU A 41 3.87 -1.59 -13.14
CA LEU A 41 2.94 -2.11 -14.13
C LEU A 41 2.27 -0.98 -14.91
N ILE A 42 1.76 0.04 -14.22
CA ILE A 42 1.16 1.23 -14.85
C ILE A 42 2.18 1.94 -15.73
N GLN A 43 3.41 2.09 -15.24
CA GLN A 43 4.51 2.69 -16.00
C GLN A 43 4.75 1.92 -17.31
N GLY A 44 4.79 0.59 -17.25
CA GLY A 44 4.95 -0.26 -18.43
C GLY A 44 3.84 -0.08 -19.45
N GLU A 45 2.59 -0.03 -19.00
CA GLU A 45 1.44 0.16 -19.88
C GLU A 45 1.43 1.56 -20.54
N ILE A 46 1.71 2.61 -19.78
CA ILE A 46 1.67 3.99 -20.29
C ILE A 46 2.88 4.30 -21.16
N LEU A 47 4.11 4.02 -20.69
CA LEU A 47 5.34 4.45 -21.38
C LEU A 47 5.72 3.57 -22.57
N TYR A 48 5.47 2.26 -22.51
CA TYR A 48 5.90 1.32 -23.56
C TYR A 48 4.76 0.90 -24.48
N LYS A 49 3.52 0.83 -24.00
CA LYS A 49 2.37 0.45 -24.81
C LYS A 49 1.49 1.62 -25.23
N ASN A 50 1.77 2.82 -24.74
CA ASN A 50 0.96 4.02 -24.97
C ASN A 50 -0.52 3.82 -24.57
N ALA A 51 -0.78 3.00 -23.56
CA ALA A 51 -2.13 2.76 -23.07
C ALA A 51 -2.72 4.02 -22.42
N ALA A 52 -4.02 4.25 -22.61
CA ALA A 52 -4.74 5.25 -21.85
C ALA A 52 -4.79 4.84 -20.36
N LEU A 53 -4.88 5.81 -19.45
CA LEU A 53 -4.83 5.55 -18.01
C LEU A 53 -5.84 4.50 -17.52
N PRO A 54 -7.16 4.54 -17.93
CA PRO A 54 -8.10 3.50 -17.51
C PRO A 54 -7.71 2.10 -17.99
N GLU A 55 -7.19 1.98 -19.21
CA GLU A 55 -6.71 0.71 -19.76
C GLU A 55 -5.48 0.21 -19.01
N ALA A 56 -4.53 1.10 -18.70
CA ALA A 56 -3.34 0.77 -17.91
C ALA A 56 -3.70 0.23 -16.51
N LEU A 57 -4.67 0.86 -15.84
CA LEU A 57 -5.18 0.40 -14.56
C LEU A 57 -5.84 -0.98 -14.66
N ARG A 58 -6.69 -1.19 -15.67
CA ARG A 58 -7.39 -2.46 -15.90
C ARG A 58 -6.43 -3.60 -16.22
N SER A 59 -5.46 -3.35 -17.08
CA SER A 59 -4.41 -4.33 -17.43
C SER A 59 -3.55 -4.70 -16.22
N SER A 60 -3.26 -3.74 -15.37
CA SER A 60 -2.47 -3.96 -14.15
C SER A 60 -3.23 -4.74 -13.08
N ALA A 61 -4.55 -4.60 -13.01
CA ALA A 61 -5.40 -5.24 -12.01
C ALA A 61 -5.28 -6.77 -11.98
N GLY A 62 -5.14 -7.40 -13.15
CA GLY A 62 -4.99 -8.85 -13.25
C GLY A 62 -3.64 -9.40 -12.75
N LYS A 63 -2.69 -8.55 -12.42
CA LYS A 63 -1.31 -8.90 -12.08
C LYS A 63 -0.94 -8.59 -10.63
N VAL A 64 -1.88 -8.12 -9.84
CA VAL A 64 -1.68 -7.69 -8.45
C VAL A 64 -2.60 -8.46 -7.50
N LYS A 65 -2.22 -8.45 -6.21
CA LYS A 65 -2.94 -9.18 -5.17
C LYS A 65 -4.16 -8.41 -4.66
N VAL A 66 -5.10 -9.15 -4.07
CA VAL A 66 -6.24 -8.60 -3.33
C VAL A 66 -5.73 -7.78 -2.13
N PRO A 67 -6.27 -6.60 -1.80
CA PRO A 67 -7.42 -5.92 -2.41
C PRO A 67 -7.05 -4.95 -3.55
N PHE A 68 -5.81 -4.90 -3.96
CA PHE A 68 -5.31 -3.96 -4.96
C PHE A 68 -5.88 -4.21 -6.36
N ASP A 69 -6.19 -5.46 -6.69
CA ASP A 69 -6.88 -5.82 -7.93
C ASP A 69 -8.26 -5.17 -8.04
N SER A 70 -9.07 -5.24 -6.99
CA SER A 70 -10.37 -4.59 -6.90
C SER A 70 -10.24 -3.07 -6.96
N PHE A 71 -9.28 -2.51 -6.24
CA PHE A 71 -8.98 -1.08 -6.28
C PHE A 71 -8.72 -0.60 -7.71
N LEU A 72 -7.85 -1.28 -8.45
CA LEU A 72 -7.50 -0.90 -9.83
C LEU A 72 -8.68 -1.05 -10.78
N ARG A 73 -9.47 -2.13 -10.66
CA ARG A 73 -10.66 -2.36 -11.50
C ARG A 73 -11.74 -1.31 -11.27
N GLN A 74 -12.04 -1.00 -10.01
CA GLN A 74 -13.04 0.01 -9.67
C GLN A 74 -12.60 1.40 -10.13
N THR A 75 -11.34 1.75 -9.91
CA THR A 75 -10.77 3.01 -10.37
C THR A 75 -10.85 3.13 -11.90
N ALA A 76 -10.47 2.07 -12.63
CA ALA A 76 -10.55 2.04 -14.08
C ALA A 76 -12.00 2.21 -14.59
N GLY A 77 -12.95 1.47 -14.01
CA GLY A 77 -14.35 1.51 -14.40
C GLY A 77 -14.98 2.90 -14.20
N ARG A 78 -14.68 3.54 -13.07
CA ARG A 78 -15.17 4.90 -12.79
C ARG A 78 -14.48 5.96 -13.66
N ALA A 79 -13.19 5.79 -13.95
CA ALA A 79 -12.47 6.68 -14.86
C ALA A 79 -13.02 6.63 -16.29
N ASP A 80 -13.47 5.46 -16.76
CA ASP A 80 -14.12 5.30 -18.07
C ASP A 80 -15.51 5.95 -18.13
N ALA A 81 -16.21 6.01 -17.01
CA ALA A 81 -17.59 6.52 -16.96
C ALA A 81 -17.70 8.04 -17.18
N PHE A 82 -16.59 8.79 -17.12
CA PHE A 82 -16.54 10.24 -17.36
C PHE A 82 -17.58 11.05 -16.60
N ASP A 83 -17.77 10.77 -15.33
CA ASP A 83 -18.81 11.39 -14.47
C ASP A 83 -18.53 12.88 -14.14
N GLY A 84 -17.58 13.52 -14.79
CA GLY A 84 -17.17 14.89 -14.49
C GLY A 84 -16.37 15.04 -13.20
N VAL A 85 -16.08 13.94 -12.52
CA VAL A 85 -15.24 13.91 -11.32
C VAL A 85 -13.77 13.91 -11.73
N ARG A 86 -12.95 14.70 -11.04
CA ARG A 86 -11.51 14.69 -11.29
C ARG A 86 -10.91 13.33 -10.92
N PHE A 87 -9.96 12.88 -11.71
CA PHE A 87 -9.29 11.59 -11.46
C PHE A 87 -8.68 11.51 -10.05
N SER A 88 -8.09 12.61 -9.56
CA SER A 88 -7.55 12.68 -8.20
C SER A 88 -8.58 12.37 -7.11
N ASP A 89 -9.78 12.95 -7.22
CA ASP A 89 -10.85 12.77 -6.25
C ASP A 89 -11.42 11.33 -6.29
N LEU A 90 -11.54 10.80 -7.50
CA LEU A 90 -11.92 9.41 -7.74
C LEU A 90 -10.90 8.44 -7.13
N PHE A 91 -9.62 8.65 -7.41
CA PHE A 91 -8.52 7.80 -6.93
C PHE A 91 -8.46 7.78 -5.40
N GLU A 92 -8.55 8.95 -4.76
CA GLU A 92 -8.59 9.08 -3.31
C GLU A 92 -9.81 8.37 -2.70
N THR A 93 -10.98 8.51 -3.31
CA THR A 93 -12.20 7.83 -2.87
C THR A 93 -12.04 6.31 -2.92
N GLU A 94 -11.50 5.78 -4.00
CA GLU A 94 -11.26 4.33 -4.14
C GLU A 94 -10.21 3.82 -3.15
N ILE A 95 -9.17 4.59 -2.83
CA ILE A 95 -8.23 4.25 -1.76
C ILE A 95 -8.98 4.08 -0.42
N LYS A 96 -9.84 5.04 -0.06
CA LYS A 96 -10.60 5.01 1.18
C LYS A 96 -11.56 3.82 1.26
N GLU A 97 -12.20 3.48 0.16
CA GLU A 97 -13.18 2.39 0.11
C GLU A 97 -12.54 1.00 0.00
N GLN A 98 -11.59 0.82 -0.93
CA GLN A 98 -11.03 -0.47 -1.27
C GLN A 98 -9.84 -0.89 -0.39
N LEU A 99 -9.07 0.07 0.12
CA LEU A 99 -7.86 -0.20 0.88
C LEU A 99 -8.01 -0.01 2.40
N LYS A 100 -9.22 0.18 2.91
CA LYS A 100 -9.49 0.38 4.35
C LYS A 100 -9.07 -0.79 5.23
N GLY A 101 -9.11 -2.02 4.71
CA GLY A 101 -8.74 -3.23 5.43
C GLY A 101 -7.27 -3.61 5.34
N THR A 102 -6.43 -2.78 4.71
CA THR A 102 -5.00 -3.04 4.56
C THR A 102 -4.20 -2.65 5.80
N ALA A 103 -2.96 -3.13 5.89
CA ALA A 103 -2.00 -2.73 6.91
C ALA A 103 -1.27 -1.42 6.57
N LEU A 104 -1.57 -0.80 5.44
CA LEU A 104 -1.06 0.51 5.06
C LEU A 104 -1.49 1.57 6.08
N THR A 105 -0.56 2.43 6.49
CA THR A 105 -0.87 3.54 7.39
C THR A 105 -1.65 4.64 6.66
N LYS A 106 -2.22 5.55 7.43
CA LYS A 106 -2.87 6.75 6.86
C LYS A 106 -1.90 7.51 5.97
N GLU A 107 -0.66 7.69 6.41
CA GLU A 107 0.40 8.35 5.65
C GLU A 107 0.70 7.63 4.33
N ASP A 108 0.83 6.29 4.34
CA ASP A 108 1.05 5.50 3.13
C ASP A 108 -0.07 5.73 2.10
N LYS A 109 -1.32 5.79 2.55
CA LYS A 109 -2.49 6.03 1.71
C LYS A 109 -2.54 7.46 1.16
N GLU A 110 -2.17 8.44 1.96
CA GLU A 110 -2.08 9.84 1.54
C GLU A 110 -0.98 10.05 0.48
N GLU A 111 0.18 9.42 0.65
CA GLU A 111 1.24 9.44 -0.35
C GLU A 111 0.81 8.78 -1.66
N PHE A 112 0.10 7.66 -1.58
CA PHE A 112 -0.45 6.99 -2.74
C PHE A 112 -1.53 7.84 -3.44
N ALA A 113 -2.36 8.55 -2.69
CA ALA A 113 -3.34 9.50 -3.24
C ALA A 113 -2.67 10.65 -4.00
N ARG A 114 -1.61 11.22 -3.45
CA ARG A 114 -0.81 12.26 -4.14
C ARG A 114 -0.18 11.75 -5.43
N PHE A 115 0.30 10.52 -5.43
CA PHE A 115 0.76 9.86 -6.65
C PHE A 115 -0.37 9.75 -7.68
N GLY A 116 -1.57 9.34 -7.26
CA GLY A 116 -2.76 9.27 -8.12
C GLY A 116 -3.15 10.63 -8.73
N GLU A 117 -2.99 11.71 -7.99
CA GLU A 117 -3.18 13.06 -8.52
C GLU A 117 -2.26 13.34 -9.72
N SER A 118 -0.99 12.94 -9.60
CA SER A 118 -0.01 13.11 -10.67
C SER A 118 -0.31 12.26 -11.92
N LEU A 119 -0.97 11.10 -11.76
CA LEU A 119 -1.40 10.28 -12.88
C LEU A 119 -2.53 10.94 -13.71
N GLY A 120 -3.30 11.81 -13.11
CA GLY A 120 -4.37 12.55 -13.78
C GLY A 120 -3.87 13.64 -14.73
N TYR A 121 -2.59 13.96 -14.75
CA TYR A 121 -2.01 14.94 -15.67
C TYR A 121 -1.95 14.36 -17.10
N LEU A 122 -2.17 15.26 -18.08
CA LEU A 122 -2.16 14.89 -19.51
C LEU A 122 -0.74 14.71 -20.07
N ASP A 123 0.26 15.29 -19.42
CA ASP A 123 1.65 15.24 -19.86
C ASP A 123 2.33 13.95 -19.39
N VAL A 124 2.73 13.14 -20.36
CA VAL A 124 3.41 11.85 -20.14
C VAL A 124 4.76 12.01 -19.42
N GLU A 125 5.51 13.06 -19.70
CA GLU A 125 6.79 13.32 -19.02
C GLU A 125 6.57 13.66 -17.53
N MET A 126 5.54 14.41 -17.20
CA MET A 126 5.16 14.66 -15.81
C MET A 126 4.73 13.37 -15.11
N GLN A 127 3.92 12.54 -15.77
CA GLN A 127 3.52 11.22 -15.24
C GLN A 127 4.74 10.33 -14.98
N LYS A 128 5.66 10.27 -15.93
CA LYS A 128 6.92 9.49 -15.81
C LYS A 128 7.76 9.94 -14.62
N ASN A 129 7.94 11.24 -14.45
CA ASN A 129 8.70 11.80 -13.35
C ASN A 129 8.03 11.56 -11.99
N ALA A 130 6.71 11.65 -11.92
CA ALA A 130 5.93 11.35 -10.72
C ALA A 130 6.04 9.86 -10.34
N MET A 131 5.96 8.94 -11.30
CA MET A 131 6.16 7.51 -11.08
C MET A 131 7.55 7.22 -10.53
N LYS A 132 8.58 7.81 -11.16
CA LYS A 132 9.98 7.62 -10.74
C LYS A 132 10.24 8.13 -9.33
N LEU A 133 9.70 9.29 -8.98
CA LEU A 133 9.81 9.85 -7.64
C LEU A 133 9.12 8.97 -6.60
N TYR A 134 7.89 8.57 -6.85
CA TYR A 134 7.13 7.74 -5.93
C TYR A 134 7.75 6.35 -5.74
N LEU A 135 8.27 5.73 -6.80
CA LEU A 135 9.02 4.47 -6.71
C LEU A 135 10.24 4.60 -5.80
N LYS A 136 10.96 5.70 -5.90
CA LYS A 136 12.12 5.97 -5.03
C LYS A 136 11.71 6.16 -3.57
N GLU A 137 10.64 6.87 -3.31
CA GLU A 137 10.09 7.08 -1.96
C GLU A 137 9.66 5.74 -1.35
N LEU A 138 8.96 4.89 -2.11
CA LEU A 138 8.58 3.54 -1.68
C LEU A 138 9.80 2.67 -1.39
N GLU A 139 10.81 2.67 -2.25
CA GLU A 139 12.04 1.91 -2.05
C GLU A 139 12.74 2.29 -0.75
N GLN A 140 12.93 3.59 -0.50
CA GLN A 140 13.53 4.09 0.72
C GLN A 140 12.72 3.72 1.97
N LYS A 141 11.40 3.83 1.90
CA LYS A 141 10.51 3.46 3.00
C LYS A 141 10.58 1.96 3.30
N ILE A 142 10.52 1.12 2.26
CA ILE A 142 10.61 -0.33 2.39
C ILE A 142 11.96 -0.74 3.01
N GLU A 143 13.07 -0.20 2.52
CA GLU A 143 14.39 -0.46 3.08
C GLU A 143 14.50 -0.07 4.56
N TYR A 144 13.99 1.10 4.91
CA TYR A 144 13.96 1.56 6.29
C TYR A 144 13.18 0.60 7.19
N LEU A 145 11.99 0.20 6.78
CA LEU A 145 11.13 -0.71 7.53
C LEU A 145 11.72 -2.12 7.63
N GLN A 146 12.37 -2.61 6.58
CA GLN A 146 13.06 -3.92 6.60
C GLN A 146 14.24 -3.95 7.57
N LYS A 147 14.95 -2.84 7.72
CA LYS A 147 16.05 -2.73 8.72
C LYS A 147 15.52 -2.70 10.16
N GLU A 148 14.32 -2.23 10.39
CA GLU A 148 13.69 -2.21 11.72
C GLU A 148 13.21 -3.59 12.18
N ILE A 149 12.91 -4.53 11.30
CA ILE A 149 12.39 -5.87 11.66
C ILE A 149 13.30 -6.61 12.64
N PRO A 150 14.62 -6.79 12.39
CA PRO A 150 15.49 -7.53 13.30
C PRO A 150 15.64 -6.85 14.65
N GLN A 151 15.62 -5.51 14.70
CA GLN A 151 15.71 -4.76 15.95
C GLN A 151 14.46 -4.94 16.82
N LYS A 152 13.27 -4.85 16.22
CA LYS A 152 12.01 -5.09 16.91
C LYS A 152 11.87 -6.54 17.36
N ARG A 153 12.30 -7.49 16.54
CA ARG A 153 12.27 -8.93 16.89
C ARG A 153 13.16 -9.25 18.08
N LYS A 154 14.38 -8.67 18.14
CA LYS A 154 15.27 -8.78 19.29
C LYS A 154 14.68 -8.15 20.55
N LEU A 155 14.06 -6.98 20.43
CA LEU A 155 13.42 -6.30 21.54
C LEU A 155 12.27 -7.13 22.13
N TYR A 156 11.41 -7.67 21.28
CA TYR A 156 10.29 -8.52 21.71
C TYR A 156 10.77 -9.84 22.32
N GLN A 157 11.86 -10.42 21.82
CA GLN A 157 12.47 -11.60 22.40
C GLN A 157 13.12 -11.33 23.75
N SER A 158 13.74 -10.17 23.94
CA SER A 158 14.36 -9.79 25.22
C SER A 158 13.32 -9.42 26.29
N LEU A 159 12.13 -8.95 25.90
CA LEU A 159 11.04 -8.64 26.83
C LEU A 159 10.16 -9.86 27.16
N GLY A 160 10.26 -10.94 26.40
CA GLY A 160 9.53 -12.19 26.58
C GLY A 160 10.26 -13.26 27.41
N VAL A 161 11.42 -12.91 27.98
CA VAL A 161 12.19 -13.81 28.88
C VAL A 161 11.83 -13.51 30.38
#